data_1be1a4693716defd37acbfa262d50845
#
_entry.id   1be1a4693716defd37acbfa262d50845
#
_cell.length_a   1.000
_cell.length_b   1.000
_cell.length_c   1.000
_cell.angle_alpha   90.00
_cell.angle_beta   90.00
_cell.angle_gamma   90.00
#
_symmetry.space_group_name_H-M   'P 1'
#
loop_
_entity.id
_entity.type
_entity.pdbx_description
1 polymer ?
#
loop_
_entity_poly.entity_id
_entity_poly.type
_entity_poly.pdbx_seq_one_letter_code
_entity_poly.pdbx_strand_id
1 'polypeptide(L)'
;MKAAYIRRTGPPENIIFGELPAPKPGPSQCLVKVGAVAVNPVDTYIRGGLVQMPLPFPFIVGCDLAGTVVEVGHSVTRFEPGDRVWGSNQGLLGRQGTFAEFCAVDECWLYPTPDGVGDEQAAAVALVGITARLGLLRDAKLQKGETIFVNGGSGGVGSTVVQMAKAVGAHAIATAGSDRKLELCRKLGADFVVNYKTQNLETELKRIAPAGVNVWWETLREPNFDLAVGALAARGRMIVMAGREARPPFPVGPFYVKGCSLHGFVMFMATPEEQQDCAEQINRWLVEGKLKANIDRVLPLSQAAAAHRLQEESTIGKTGTLSGKIVLKP
;
A
#
# COMPACT_ATOMS: atom_id res chain seq x y z
N MET A 1 -18.61 -20.88 -2.61
CA MET A 1 -17.20 -20.51 -2.82
C MET A 1 -16.44 -20.52 -1.52
N LYS A 2 -15.15 -20.82 -1.53
CA LYS A 2 -14.28 -20.66 -0.37
C LYS A 2 -13.96 -19.18 -0.14
N ALA A 3 -13.97 -18.76 1.12
CA ALA A 3 -13.66 -17.38 1.52
C ALA A 3 -13.05 -17.34 2.93
N ALA A 4 -12.26 -16.29 3.21
CA ALA A 4 -11.79 -15.96 4.55
C ALA A 4 -12.62 -14.77 5.06
N TYR A 5 -13.43 -14.99 6.06
CA TYR A 5 -14.42 -14.05 6.55
C TYR A 5 -14.50 -14.03 8.08
N ILE A 6 -15.12 -12.97 8.61
CA ILE A 6 -15.41 -12.81 10.04
C ILE A 6 -16.93 -12.66 10.26
N ARG A 7 -17.41 -13.06 11.44
CA ARG A 7 -18.78 -12.83 11.92
C ARG A 7 -18.87 -11.72 12.96
N ARG A 8 -17.72 -11.30 13.47
CA ARG A 8 -17.53 -10.15 14.39
C ARG A 8 -16.09 -9.67 14.29
N THR A 9 -15.86 -8.40 14.58
CA THR A 9 -14.48 -7.87 14.71
C THR A 9 -13.76 -8.50 15.88
N GLY A 10 -12.43 -8.44 15.89
CA GLY A 10 -11.59 -8.98 16.96
C GLY A 10 -10.23 -9.49 16.47
N PRO A 11 -9.59 -10.44 17.15
CA PRO A 11 -8.25 -10.93 16.81
C PRO A 11 -8.23 -11.78 15.52
N PRO A 12 -7.04 -12.08 14.96
CA PRO A 12 -6.90 -12.86 13.72
C PRO A 12 -7.63 -14.23 13.73
N GLU A 13 -7.78 -14.82 14.89
CA GLU A 13 -8.49 -16.09 15.13
C GLU A 13 -9.99 -16.03 14.79
N ASN A 14 -10.56 -14.83 14.70
CA ASN A 14 -11.95 -14.64 14.25
C ASN A 14 -12.11 -14.86 12.73
N ILE A 15 -11.01 -14.93 11.97
CA ILE A 15 -11.08 -15.26 10.55
C ILE A 15 -11.37 -16.73 10.37
N ILE A 16 -12.51 -17.00 9.76
CA ILE A 16 -12.98 -18.33 9.38
C ILE A 16 -12.68 -18.53 7.90
N PHE A 17 -11.95 -19.59 7.56
CA PHE A 17 -11.88 -20.05 6.17
C PHE A 17 -12.96 -21.11 5.95
N GLY A 18 -13.93 -20.82 5.10
CA GLY A 18 -15.09 -21.68 4.92
C GLY A 18 -15.90 -21.32 3.67
N GLU A 19 -17.06 -21.96 3.54
CA GLU A 19 -17.96 -21.76 2.41
C GLU A 19 -18.94 -20.62 2.65
N LEU A 20 -19.09 -19.77 1.65
CA LEU A 20 -20.13 -18.76 1.52
C LEU A 20 -20.78 -18.89 0.13
N PRO A 21 -22.01 -18.41 -0.06
CA PRO A 21 -22.58 -18.27 -1.40
C PRO A 21 -21.69 -17.41 -2.30
N ALA A 22 -21.54 -17.81 -3.55
CA ALA A 22 -20.86 -16.92 -4.53
C ALA A 22 -21.71 -15.66 -4.77
N PRO A 23 -21.09 -14.47 -4.83
CA PRO A 23 -21.83 -13.26 -5.12
C PRO A 23 -22.32 -13.26 -6.57
N LYS A 24 -23.41 -12.54 -6.81
CA LYS A 24 -23.85 -12.17 -8.16
C LYS A 24 -23.48 -10.71 -8.40
N PRO A 25 -22.96 -10.35 -9.59
CA PRO A 25 -22.61 -8.97 -9.87
C PRO A 25 -23.87 -8.11 -9.94
N GLY A 26 -23.84 -6.95 -9.27
CA GLY A 26 -24.83 -5.89 -9.47
C GLY A 26 -24.68 -5.22 -10.84
N PRO A 27 -25.57 -4.26 -11.19
CA PRO A 27 -25.60 -3.65 -12.51
C PRO A 27 -24.25 -3.11 -13.01
N SER A 28 -23.48 -2.44 -12.17
CA SER A 28 -22.17 -1.82 -12.48
C SER A 28 -20.97 -2.69 -12.07
N GLN A 29 -21.19 -3.95 -11.66
CA GLN A 29 -20.15 -4.79 -11.10
C GLN A 29 -19.68 -5.86 -12.08
N CYS A 30 -18.40 -6.20 -11.96
CA CYS A 30 -17.80 -7.37 -12.57
C CYS A 30 -17.67 -8.47 -11.49
N LEU A 31 -18.01 -9.71 -11.83
CA LEU A 31 -17.65 -10.88 -11.04
C LEU A 31 -16.25 -11.32 -11.45
N VAL A 32 -15.31 -11.18 -10.53
CA VAL A 32 -13.91 -11.55 -10.75
C VAL A 32 -13.65 -12.91 -10.12
N LYS A 33 -13.16 -13.88 -10.90
CA LYS A 33 -12.52 -15.09 -10.38
C LYS A 33 -11.13 -14.69 -9.90
N VAL A 34 -10.92 -14.76 -8.61
CA VAL A 34 -9.71 -14.27 -7.95
C VAL A 34 -8.53 -15.21 -8.21
N GLY A 35 -7.44 -14.67 -8.73
CA GLY A 35 -6.16 -15.38 -8.89
C GLY A 35 -5.19 -15.12 -7.74
N ALA A 36 -5.21 -13.90 -7.18
CA ALA A 36 -4.42 -13.52 -6.01
C ALA A 36 -5.04 -12.34 -5.27
N VAL A 37 -4.78 -12.26 -3.96
CA VAL A 37 -5.11 -11.13 -3.08
C VAL A 37 -3.89 -10.75 -2.25
N ALA A 38 -3.82 -9.52 -1.74
CA ALA A 38 -2.68 -9.09 -0.93
C ALA A 38 -3.11 -8.49 0.41
N VAL A 39 -2.38 -8.85 1.47
CA VAL A 39 -2.64 -8.36 2.83
C VAL A 39 -2.09 -6.96 3.02
N ASN A 40 -2.86 -6.09 3.63
CA ASN A 40 -2.49 -4.73 4.01
C ASN A 40 -2.67 -4.51 5.53
N PRO A 41 -1.91 -3.60 6.13
CA PRO A 41 -2.15 -3.22 7.53
C PRO A 41 -3.60 -2.81 7.80
N VAL A 42 -4.24 -2.10 6.87
CA VAL A 42 -5.64 -1.64 7.02
C VAL A 42 -6.62 -2.79 7.12
N ASP A 43 -6.40 -3.92 6.44
CA ASP A 43 -7.24 -5.10 6.55
C ASP A 43 -7.27 -5.62 7.99
N THR A 44 -6.12 -5.57 8.66
CA THR A 44 -6.03 -5.98 10.08
C THR A 44 -6.73 -4.98 11.00
N TYR A 45 -6.68 -3.68 10.68
CA TYR A 45 -7.35 -2.64 11.47
C TYR A 45 -8.88 -2.72 11.33
N ILE A 46 -9.40 -2.97 10.14
CA ILE A 46 -10.84 -3.17 9.88
C ILE A 46 -11.30 -4.45 10.59
N ARG A 47 -10.63 -5.57 10.35
CA ARG A 47 -10.94 -6.84 11.00
C ARG A 47 -10.88 -6.73 12.53
N GLY A 48 -9.88 -6.02 13.05
CA GLY A 48 -9.68 -5.81 14.48
C GLY A 48 -10.67 -4.83 15.14
N GLY A 49 -11.41 -4.03 14.35
CA GLY A 49 -12.33 -3.01 14.86
C GLY A 49 -11.67 -1.68 15.23
N LEU A 50 -10.38 -1.48 14.90
CA LEU A 50 -9.70 -0.18 15.06
C LEU A 50 -10.24 0.88 14.09
N VAL A 51 -10.69 0.47 12.92
CA VAL A 51 -11.43 1.30 11.98
C VAL A 51 -12.91 0.97 12.16
N GLN A 52 -13.61 1.87 12.86
CA GLN A 52 -15.04 1.70 13.12
C GLN A 52 -15.84 2.10 11.89
N MET A 53 -16.55 1.13 11.32
CA MET A 53 -17.49 1.31 10.23
C MET A 53 -18.52 0.16 10.23
N PRO A 54 -19.71 0.35 9.65
CA PRO A 54 -20.64 -0.77 9.43
C PRO A 54 -20.00 -1.82 8.50
N LEU A 55 -19.99 -3.09 8.94
CA LEU A 55 -19.51 -4.21 8.16
C LEU A 55 -20.69 -5.13 7.81
N PRO A 56 -20.81 -5.59 6.55
CA PRO A 56 -21.88 -6.50 6.13
C PRO A 56 -21.55 -7.95 6.52
N PHE A 57 -21.83 -8.34 7.76
CA PHE A 57 -21.54 -9.70 8.24
C PHE A 57 -22.43 -10.77 7.59
N PRO A 58 -21.89 -11.99 7.26
CA PRO A 58 -20.48 -12.37 7.35
C PRO A 58 -19.60 -11.52 6.42
N PHE A 59 -18.54 -10.92 6.98
CA PHE A 59 -17.71 -9.97 6.27
C PHE A 59 -16.43 -10.65 5.77
N ILE A 60 -16.26 -10.70 4.45
CA ILE A 60 -15.02 -11.15 3.78
C ILE A 60 -13.97 -10.06 3.97
N VAL A 61 -12.78 -10.43 4.45
CA VAL A 61 -11.69 -9.48 4.68
C VAL A 61 -10.89 -9.20 3.40
N GLY A 62 -10.05 -8.14 3.42
CA GLY A 62 -9.09 -7.83 2.36
C GLY A 62 -9.54 -6.72 1.40
N CYS A 63 -8.56 -5.92 0.93
CA CYS A 63 -8.80 -4.78 0.05
C CYS A 63 -8.38 -5.02 -1.41
N ASP A 64 -7.33 -5.79 -1.64
CA ASP A 64 -6.65 -5.95 -2.92
C ASP A 64 -7.00 -7.26 -3.60
N LEU A 65 -7.13 -7.25 -4.93
CA LEU A 65 -7.30 -8.45 -5.74
C LEU A 65 -6.63 -8.30 -7.11
N ALA A 66 -6.37 -9.45 -7.72
CA ALA A 66 -6.16 -9.60 -9.16
C ALA A 66 -6.78 -10.92 -9.60
N GLY A 67 -7.23 -10.97 -10.84
CA GLY A 67 -7.88 -12.17 -11.39
C GLY A 67 -8.48 -11.94 -12.76
N THR A 68 -9.49 -12.75 -13.11
CA THR A 68 -10.16 -12.71 -14.41
C THR A 68 -11.65 -12.45 -14.23
N VAL A 69 -12.19 -11.53 -15.00
CA VAL A 69 -13.63 -11.27 -15.10
C VAL A 69 -14.32 -12.50 -15.67
N VAL A 70 -15.38 -12.99 -15.01
CA VAL A 70 -16.15 -14.16 -15.48
C VAL A 70 -17.59 -13.82 -15.81
N GLU A 71 -18.14 -12.73 -15.25
CA GLU A 71 -19.48 -12.23 -15.50
C GLU A 71 -19.50 -10.73 -15.29
N VAL A 72 -20.35 -10.00 -16.00
CA VAL A 72 -20.51 -8.54 -15.88
C VAL A 72 -21.98 -8.17 -15.70
N GLY A 73 -22.24 -7.15 -14.91
CA GLY A 73 -23.56 -6.53 -14.81
C GLY A 73 -23.92 -5.77 -16.07
N HIS A 74 -25.21 -5.56 -16.29
CA HIS A 74 -25.75 -5.01 -17.55
C HIS A 74 -25.35 -3.54 -17.84
N SER A 75 -24.85 -2.82 -16.85
CA SER A 75 -24.36 -1.43 -17.00
C SER A 75 -22.84 -1.33 -17.06
N VAL A 76 -22.10 -2.45 -17.00
CA VAL A 76 -20.65 -2.47 -17.16
C VAL A 76 -20.28 -2.16 -18.62
N THR A 77 -19.32 -1.27 -18.80
CA THR A 77 -18.90 -0.81 -20.14
C THR A 77 -17.39 -0.97 -20.38
N ARG A 78 -16.61 -1.18 -19.31
CA ARG A 78 -15.14 -1.17 -19.38
C ARG A 78 -14.51 -2.54 -19.49
N PHE A 79 -15.26 -3.59 -19.18
CA PHE A 79 -14.73 -4.95 -19.09
C PHE A 79 -15.71 -5.97 -19.67
N GLU A 80 -15.16 -7.10 -20.12
CA GLU A 80 -15.92 -8.26 -20.59
C GLU A 80 -15.37 -9.55 -19.95
N PRO A 81 -16.16 -10.66 -19.96
CA PRO A 81 -15.66 -11.95 -19.50
C PRO A 81 -14.39 -12.37 -20.25
N GLY A 82 -13.36 -12.76 -19.49
CA GLY A 82 -12.02 -13.10 -20.00
C GLY A 82 -10.98 -12.03 -19.72
N ASP A 83 -11.38 -10.79 -19.44
CA ASP A 83 -10.44 -9.72 -19.12
C ASP A 83 -9.69 -10.00 -17.83
N ARG A 84 -8.38 -9.81 -17.84
CA ARG A 84 -7.54 -9.84 -16.65
C ARG A 84 -7.55 -8.48 -15.99
N VAL A 85 -7.86 -8.46 -14.70
CA VAL A 85 -8.02 -7.22 -13.92
C VAL A 85 -7.29 -7.30 -12.58
N TRP A 86 -6.92 -6.12 -12.09
CA TRP A 86 -6.52 -5.93 -10.70
C TRP A 86 -7.29 -4.75 -10.10
N GLY A 87 -7.36 -4.69 -8.78
CA GLY A 87 -8.07 -3.60 -8.13
C GLY A 87 -7.81 -3.55 -6.62
N SER A 88 -8.34 -2.51 -6.02
CA SER A 88 -8.30 -2.28 -4.58
C SER A 88 -9.62 -1.65 -4.13
N ASN A 89 -9.61 -1.05 -2.94
CA ASN A 89 -10.76 -0.29 -2.41
C ASN A 89 -11.95 -1.16 -2.00
N GLN A 90 -11.74 -2.47 -1.80
CA GLN A 90 -12.74 -3.40 -1.28
C GLN A 90 -12.58 -3.60 0.24
N GLY A 91 -13.53 -4.29 0.89
CA GLY A 91 -13.47 -4.56 2.33
C GLY A 91 -13.68 -3.35 3.23
N LEU A 92 -14.34 -2.29 2.72
CA LEU A 92 -14.60 -1.06 3.46
C LEU A 92 -15.81 -0.31 2.88
N LEU A 93 -16.35 0.64 3.63
CA LEU A 93 -17.47 1.49 3.21
C LEU A 93 -18.70 0.68 2.73
N GLY A 94 -19.02 -0.40 3.45
CA GLY A 94 -20.15 -1.29 3.15
C GLY A 94 -19.89 -2.35 2.09
N ARG A 95 -18.72 -2.37 1.46
CA ARG A 95 -18.33 -3.39 0.47
C ARG A 95 -17.74 -4.62 1.15
N GLN A 96 -18.01 -5.80 0.59
CA GLN A 96 -17.29 -7.02 0.95
C GLN A 96 -15.82 -6.94 0.53
N GLY A 97 -14.97 -7.70 1.21
CA GLY A 97 -13.55 -7.81 0.86
C GLY A 97 -13.27 -8.85 -0.23
N THR A 98 -11.99 -9.07 -0.45
CA THR A 98 -11.48 -9.78 -1.61
C THR A 98 -10.94 -11.19 -1.31
N PHE A 99 -10.81 -11.58 -0.03
CA PHE A 99 -10.22 -12.88 0.33
C PHE A 99 -11.21 -14.02 0.11
N ALA A 100 -11.53 -14.29 -1.16
CA ALA A 100 -12.47 -15.30 -1.61
C ALA A 100 -12.08 -15.79 -3.02
N GLU A 101 -12.69 -16.89 -3.48
CA GLU A 101 -12.51 -17.38 -4.85
C GLU A 101 -13.16 -16.46 -5.90
N PHE A 102 -14.22 -15.73 -5.51
CA PHE A 102 -14.94 -14.80 -6.39
C PHE A 102 -15.28 -13.51 -5.64
N CYS A 103 -15.17 -12.38 -6.33
CA CYS A 103 -15.53 -11.06 -5.82
C CYS A 103 -16.39 -10.31 -6.85
N ALA A 104 -17.51 -9.72 -6.39
CA ALA A 104 -18.27 -8.75 -7.18
C ALA A 104 -17.75 -7.35 -6.87
N VAL A 105 -17.19 -6.67 -7.86
CA VAL A 105 -16.48 -5.39 -7.70
C VAL A 105 -17.01 -4.39 -8.73
N ASP A 106 -17.34 -3.17 -8.30
CA ASP A 106 -17.72 -2.11 -9.20
C ASP A 106 -16.59 -1.81 -10.20
N GLU A 107 -16.94 -1.70 -11.49
CA GLU A 107 -15.95 -1.55 -12.57
C GLU A 107 -14.99 -0.36 -12.36
N CYS A 108 -15.42 0.69 -11.64
CA CYS A 108 -14.61 1.86 -11.35
C CYS A 108 -13.41 1.58 -10.43
N TRP A 109 -13.40 0.46 -9.70
CA TRP A 109 -12.31 0.02 -8.85
C TRP A 109 -11.46 -1.09 -9.45
N LEU A 110 -11.69 -1.41 -10.73
CA LEU A 110 -10.93 -2.40 -11.49
C LEU A 110 -10.11 -1.74 -12.58
N TYR A 111 -8.94 -2.29 -12.82
CA TYR A 111 -7.98 -1.81 -13.80
C TYR A 111 -7.46 -3.00 -14.60
N PRO A 112 -7.19 -2.84 -15.93
CA PRO A 112 -6.68 -3.94 -16.73
C PRO A 112 -5.30 -4.37 -16.24
N THR A 113 -5.07 -5.68 -16.13
CA THR A 113 -3.74 -6.23 -15.83
C THR A 113 -2.94 -6.29 -17.13
N PRO A 114 -1.78 -5.65 -17.22
CA PRO A 114 -0.96 -5.69 -18.42
C PRO A 114 -0.45 -7.10 -18.75
N ASP A 115 -0.21 -7.35 -20.03
CA ASP A 115 0.43 -8.59 -20.48
C ASP A 115 1.80 -8.77 -19.81
N GLY A 116 2.10 -10.01 -19.45
CA GLY A 116 3.34 -10.36 -18.76
C GLY A 116 3.34 -10.09 -17.25
N VAL A 117 2.31 -9.41 -16.70
CA VAL A 117 2.15 -9.20 -15.26
C VAL A 117 1.28 -10.31 -14.67
N GLY A 118 1.82 -11.05 -13.69
CA GLY A 118 1.07 -12.10 -12.98
C GLY A 118 0.13 -11.52 -11.92
N ASP A 119 -0.92 -12.27 -11.57
CA ASP A 119 -1.92 -11.84 -10.58
C ASP A 119 -1.31 -11.54 -9.21
N GLU A 120 -0.30 -12.31 -8.79
CA GLU A 120 0.41 -12.08 -7.53
C GLU A 120 1.11 -10.70 -7.51
N GLN A 121 1.73 -10.32 -8.64
CA GLN A 121 2.36 -9.01 -8.77
C GLN A 121 1.32 -7.90 -8.80
N ALA A 122 0.26 -8.07 -9.57
CA ALA A 122 -0.81 -7.09 -9.73
C ALA A 122 -1.53 -6.84 -8.39
N ALA A 123 -1.94 -7.90 -7.67
CA ALA A 123 -2.54 -7.77 -6.35
C ALA A 123 -1.58 -7.12 -5.33
N ALA A 124 -0.29 -7.49 -5.35
CA ALA A 124 0.69 -6.97 -4.40
C ALA A 124 0.99 -5.48 -4.57
N VAL A 125 0.83 -4.90 -5.76
CA VAL A 125 1.03 -3.46 -6.01
C VAL A 125 -0.25 -2.63 -5.87
N ALA A 126 -1.42 -3.23 -5.78
CA ALA A 126 -2.70 -2.53 -5.89
C ALA A 126 -2.82 -1.35 -4.90
N LEU A 127 -3.06 -1.58 -3.63
CA LEU A 127 -3.19 -0.51 -2.63
C LEU A 127 -1.91 0.30 -2.48
N VAL A 128 -0.76 -0.38 -2.37
CA VAL A 128 0.52 0.29 -2.11
C VAL A 128 0.98 1.15 -3.29
N GLY A 129 0.67 0.74 -4.52
CA GLY A 129 0.98 1.49 -5.74
C GLY A 129 0.12 2.75 -5.85
N ILE A 130 -1.20 2.62 -5.68
CA ILE A 130 -2.12 3.78 -5.68
C ILE A 130 -1.71 4.77 -4.58
N THR A 131 -1.45 4.27 -3.36
CA THR A 131 -0.98 5.10 -2.24
C THR A 131 0.32 5.83 -2.58
N ALA A 132 1.32 5.12 -3.08
CA ALA A 132 2.62 5.72 -3.42
C ALA A 132 2.47 6.79 -4.51
N ARG A 133 1.72 6.50 -5.57
CA ARG A 133 1.52 7.43 -6.69
C ARG A 133 0.76 8.70 -6.26
N LEU A 134 -0.31 8.57 -5.48
CA LEU A 134 -1.07 9.70 -4.95
C LEU A 134 -0.16 10.63 -4.13
N GLY A 135 0.53 10.10 -3.13
CA GLY A 135 1.39 10.92 -2.27
C GLY A 135 2.59 11.51 -2.99
N LEU A 136 3.22 10.78 -3.92
CA LEU A 136 4.39 11.27 -4.64
C LEU A 136 4.04 12.33 -5.68
N LEU A 137 3.02 12.09 -6.53
CA LEU A 137 2.81 12.90 -7.72
C LEU A 137 1.63 13.88 -7.58
N ARG A 138 0.55 13.51 -6.87
CA ARG A 138 -0.57 14.42 -6.60
C ARG A 138 -0.21 15.42 -5.50
N ASP A 139 0.25 14.91 -4.34
CA ASP A 139 0.40 15.71 -3.12
C ASP A 139 1.81 16.32 -3.02
N ALA A 140 2.87 15.51 -2.99
CA ALA A 140 4.24 15.99 -2.91
C ALA A 140 4.75 16.61 -4.22
N LYS A 141 4.15 16.29 -5.36
CA LYS A 141 4.58 16.78 -6.69
C LYS A 141 6.08 16.59 -6.91
N LEU A 142 6.60 15.40 -6.57
CA LEU A 142 8.01 15.04 -6.66
C LEU A 142 8.51 15.25 -8.10
N GLN A 143 9.64 15.94 -8.24
CA GLN A 143 10.27 16.28 -9.52
C GLN A 143 11.56 15.49 -9.74
N LYS A 144 11.94 15.34 -11.01
CA LYS A 144 13.26 14.82 -11.39
C LYS A 144 14.37 15.65 -10.74
N GLY A 145 15.38 14.96 -10.19
CA GLY A 145 16.54 15.59 -9.54
C GLY A 145 16.31 15.97 -8.07
N GLU A 146 15.07 15.92 -7.57
CA GLU A 146 14.82 16.12 -6.13
C GLU A 146 15.28 14.91 -5.30
N THR A 147 15.49 15.16 -4.02
CA THR A 147 15.83 14.09 -3.06
C THR A 147 14.63 13.75 -2.19
N ILE A 148 14.26 12.47 -2.15
CA ILE A 148 13.24 11.95 -1.24
C ILE A 148 13.88 11.08 -0.17
N PHE A 149 13.42 11.26 1.07
CA PHE A 149 13.68 10.35 2.18
C PHE A 149 12.46 9.46 2.42
N VAL A 150 12.68 8.14 2.48
CA VAL A 150 11.63 7.13 2.69
C VAL A 150 11.90 6.41 4.01
N ASN A 151 11.13 6.75 5.04
CA ASN A 151 11.20 6.06 6.32
C ASN A 151 10.52 4.70 6.22
N GLY A 152 11.30 3.60 6.34
CA GLY A 152 10.80 2.23 6.17
C GLY A 152 10.75 1.74 4.71
N GLY A 153 11.84 1.94 3.95
CA GLY A 153 11.96 1.63 2.52
C GLY A 153 11.80 0.16 2.12
N SER A 154 11.85 -0.79 3.04
CA SER A 154 11.68 -2.23 2.76
C SER A 154 10.24 -2.73 2.94
N GLY A 155 9.33 -1.92 3.47
CA GLY A 155 7.92 -2.25 3.66
C GLY A 155 7.11 -2.19 2.36
N GLY A 156 5.84 -2.59 2.39
CA GLY A 156 4.98 -2.60 1.20
C GLY A 156 4.93 -1.24 0.49
N VAL A 157 4.49 -0.18 1.18
CA VAL A 157 4.44 1.18 0.60
C VAL A 157 5.85 1.72 0.36
N GLY A 158 6.75 1.64 1.36
CA GLY A 158 8.10 2.22 1.24
C GLY A 158 8.89 1.68 0.05
N SER A 159 8.84 0.37 -0.21
CA SER A 159 9.51 -0.24 -1.36
C SER A 159 8.94 0.21 -2.71
N THR A 160 7.65 0.49 -2.75
CA THR A 160 6.96 1.03 -3.93
C THR A 160 7.34 2.50 -4.15
N VAL A 161 7.37 3.30 -3.07
CA VAL A 161 7.78 4.71 -3.10
C VAL A 161 9.20 4.88 -3.61
N VAL A 162 10.16 4.05 -3.12
CA VAL A 162 11.55 4.07 -3.61
C VAL A 162 11.59 3.86 -5.12
N GLN A 163 10.94 2.82 -5.63
CA GLN A 163 10.95 2.50 -7.06
C GLN A 163 10.28 3.60 -7.90
N MET A 164 9.14 4.12 -7.47
CA MET A 164 8.43 5.20 -8.17
C MET A 164 9.24 6.51 -8.17
N ALA A 165 9.91 6.85 -7.07
CA ALA A 165 10.82 7.99 -7.02
C ALA A 165 11.95 7.85 -8.04
N LYS A 166 12.52 6.66 -8.17
CA LYS A 166 13.55 6.39 -9.20
C LYS A 166 12.97 6.47 -10.61
N ALA A 167 11.74 5.97 -10.83
CA ALA A 167 11.06 6.07 -12.13
C ALA A 167 10.80 7.53 -12.55
N VAL A 168 10.58 8.43 -11.60
CA VAL A 168 10.47 9.89 -11.82
C VAL A 168 11.85 10.53 -12.07
N GLY A 169 12.95 9.88 -11.68
CA GLY A 169 14.30 10.42 -11.78
C GLY A 169 14.75 11.22 -10.55
N ALA A 170 14.15 10.99 -9.40
CA ALA A 170 14.57 11.53 -8.12
C ALA A 170 15.68 10.70 -7.47
N HIS A 171 16.37 11.27 -6.47
CA HIS A 171 17.31 10.58 -5.61
C HIS A 171 16.59 10.05 -4.37
N ALA A 172 16.74 8.76 -4.06
CA ALA A 172 16.04 8.12 -2.95
C ALA A 172 16.99 7.73 -1.82
N ILE A 173 16.69 8.20 -0.61
CA ILE A 173 17.32 7.77 0.64
C ILE A 173 16.29 6.90 1.37
N ALA A 174 16.65 5.66 1.75
CA ALA A 174 15.73 4.74 2.40
C ALA A 174 16.27 4.24 3.74
N THR A 175 15.39 4.02 4.72
CA THR A 175 15.79 3.39 5.99
C THR A 175 15.30 1.96 6.08
N ALA A 176 16.06 1.13 6.78
CA ALA A 176 15.66 -0.21 7.20
C ALA A 176 16.41 -0.62 8.47
N GLY A 177 15.94 -1.67 9.14
CA GLY A 177 16.50 -2.10 10.44
C GLY A 177 17.37 -3.35 10.39
N SER A 178 17.84 -3.77 9.20
CA SER A 178 18.79 -4.88 9.05
C SER A 178 19.49 -4.81 7.70
N ASP A 179 20.69 -5.39 7.60
CA ASP A 179 21.50 -5.36 6.37
C ASP A 179 20.78 -6.02 5.18
N ARG A 180 20.10 -7.14 5.41
CA ARG A 180 19.26 -7.79 4.38
C ARG A 180 18.22 -6.83 3.80
N LYS A 181 17.56 -6.03 4.64
CA LYS A 181 16.55 -5.06 4.21
C LYS A 181 17.16 -3.83 3.55
N LEU A 182 18.34 -3.41 3.98
CA LEU A 182 19.10 -2.34 3.31
C LEU A 182 19.51 -2.76 1.91
N GLU A 183 19.98 -4.00 1.76
CA GLU A 183 20.33 -4.56 0.44
C GLU A 183 19.12 -4.63 -0.49
N LEU A 184 17.95 -5.00 0.05
CA LEU A 184 16.71 -4.93 -0.70
C LEU A 184 16.40 -3.49 -1.17
N CYS A 185 16.52 -2.49 -0.28
CA CYS A 185 16.30 -1.09 -0.66
C CYS A 185 17.25 -0.64 -1.80
N ARG A 186 18.52 -1.06 -1.76
CA ARG A 186 19.47 -0.79 -2.86
C ARG A 186 19.04 -1.45 -4.17
N LYS A 187 18.64 -2.73 -4.13
CA LYS A 187 18.13 -3.47 -5.31
C LYS A 187 16.88 -2.83 -5.90
N LEU A 188 16.06 -2.18 -5.07
CA LEU A 188 14.88 -1.43 -5.49
C LEU A 188 15.19 -0.02 -6.00
N GLY A 189 16.47 0.37 -5.99
CA GLY A 189 16.96 1.62 -6.56
C GLY A 189 17.24 2.74 -5.57
N ALA A 190 17.23 2.51 -4.26
CA ALA A 190 17.65 3.53 -3.30
C ALA A 190 19.13 3.90 -3.52
N ASP A 191 19.41 5.18 -3.71
CA ASP A 191 20.78 5.70 -3.90
C ASP A 191 21.59 5.63 -2.59
N PHE A 192 20.90 5.87 -1.47
CA PHE A 192 21.47 5.76 -0.13
C PHE A 192 20.54 4.97 0.79
N VAL A 193 21.15 4.24 1.72
CA VAL A 193 20.40 3.49 2.72
C VAL A 193 20.99 3.73 4.10
N VAL A 194 20.13 3.82 5.12
CA VAL A 194 20.53 4.07 6.52
C VAL A 194 19.92 2.99 7.41
N ASN A 195 20.76 2.35 8.22
CA ASN A 195 20.31 1.42 9.25
C ASN A 195 19.95 2.20 10.52
N TYR A 196 18.66 2.43 10.74
CA TYR A 196 18.18 3.21 11.88
C TYR A 196 18.46 2.56 13.25
N LYS A 197 18.88 1.29 13.28
CA LYS A 197 19.26 0.60 14.55
C LYS A 197 20.71 0.81 14.94
N THR A 198 21.59 1.06 13.99
CA THR A 198 23.03 1.12 14.21
C THR A 198 23.66 2.46 13.83
N GLN A 199 22.94 3.31 13.09
CA GLN A 199 23.41 4.61 12.64
C GLN A 199 22.53 5.74 13.20
N ASN A 200 23.14 6.88 13.48
CA ASN A 200 22.38 8.09 13.84
C ASN A 200 21.77 8.69 12.57
N LEU A 201 20.44 8.63 12.45
CA LEU A 201 19.72 9.05 11.25
C LEU A 201 19.92 10.55 10.93
N GLU A 202 19.94 11.41 11.94
CA GLU A 202 20.14 12.87 11.75
C GLU A 202 21.52 13.15 11.17
N THR A 203 22.56 12.52 11.70
CA THR A 203 23.95 12.66 11.24
C THR A 203 24.09 12.18 9.80
N GLU A 204 23.50 11.00 9.48
CA GLU A 204 23.55 10.46 8.12
C GLU A 204 22.79 11.34 7.12
N LEU A 205 21.62 11.85 7.48
CA LEU A 205 20.87 12.76 6.61
C LEU A 205 21.62 14.07 6.33
N LYS A 206 22.25 14.66 7.35
CA LYS A 206 23.11 15.86 7.16
C LYS A 206 24.29 15.58 6.24
N ARG A 207 24.88 14.39 6.31
CA ARG A 207 25.99 13.97 5.45
C ARG A 207 25.54 13.73 3.99
N ILE A 208 24.39 13.03 3.80
CA ILE A 208 23.90 12.63 2.47
C ILE A 208 23.21 13.78 1.75
N ALA A 209 22.40 14.54 2.46
CA ALA A 209 21.60 15.65 1.93
C ALA A 209 21.84 16.94 2.77
N PRO A 210 23.01 17.58 2.68
CA PRO A 210 23.35 18.74 3.52
C PRO A 210 22.42 19.95 3.31
N ALA A 211 21.80 20.06 2.13
CA ALA A 211 20.77 21.08 1.84
C ALA A 211 19.36 20.68 2.30
N GLY A 212 19.21 19.50 2.88
CA GLY A 212 17.95 18.89 3.25
C GLY A 212 17.31 18.07 2.12
N VAL A 213 16.27 17.30 2.47
CA VAL A 213 15.49 16.49 1.52
C VAL A 213 14.27 17.28 1.04
N ASN A 214 13.92 17.13 -0.23
CA ASN A 214 12.77 17.82 -0.81
C ASN A 214 11.44 17.20 -0.39
N VAL A 215 11.44 15.86 -0.22
CA VAL A 215 10.26 15.11 0.24
C VAL A 215 10.66 14.18 1.38
N TRP A 216 9.86 14.18 2.44
CA TRP A 216 9.92 13.21 3.52
C TRP A 216 8.70 12.32 3.45
N TRP A 217 8.90 11.02 3.22
CA TRP A 217 7.83 10.02 3.23
C TRP A 217 7.83 9.25 4.54
N GLU A 218 6.78 9.41 5.34
CA GLU A 218 6.69 8.78 6.66
C GLU A 218 5.77 7.54 6.63
N THR A 219 6.32 6.39 6.99
CA THR A 219 5.55 5.14 7.13
C THR A 219 5.40 4.67 8.58
N LEU A 220 6.10 5.31 9.51
CA LEU A 220 6.05 4.92 10.93
C LEU A 220 4.76 5.40 11.59
N ARG A 221 4.29 4.61 12.54
CA ARG A 221 3.11 4.93 13.35
C ARG A 221 3.36 6.03 14.38
N GLU A 222 4.59 6.29 14.72
CA GLU A 222 5.04 7.32 15.67
C GLU A 222 6.05 8.22 14.95
N PRO A 223 5.58 9.22 14.18
CA PRO A 223 6.46 10.12 13.44
C PRO A 223 7.26 11.02 14.39
N ASN A 224 8.54 11.24 14.08
CA ASN A 224 9.37 12.24 14.73
C ASN A 224 9.40 13.50 13.87
N PHE A 225 8.53 14.48 14.18
CA PHE A 225 8.42 15.70 13.40
C PHE A 225 9.61 16.65 13.61
N ASP A 226 10.28 16.65 14.75
CA ASP A 226 11.49 17.45 14.98
C ASP A 226 12.59 17.02 14.00
N LEU A 227 12.87 15.73 13.93
CA LEU A 227 13.83 15.17 12.98
C LEU A 227 13.41 15.44 11.53
N ALA A 228 12.15 15.17 11.20
CA ALA A 228 11.65 15.28 9.84
C ALA A 228 11.71 16.74 9.34
N VAL A 229 11.18 17.70 10.10
CA VAL A 229 11.22 19.12 9.75
C VAL A 229 12.67 19.64 9.75
N GLY A 230 13.50 19.17 10.70
CA GLY A 230 14.93 19.49 10.72
C GLY A 230 15.64 19.09 9.44
N ALA A 231 15.33 17.91 8.90
CA ALA A 231 15.93 17.34 7.70
C ALA A 231 15.33 17.84 6.38
N LEU A 232 14.14 18.46 6.37
CA LEU A 232 13.55 19.03 5.16
C LEU A 232 14.35 20.21 4.64
N ALA A 233 14.50 20.30 3.33
CA ALA A 233 14.96 21.48 2.62
C ALA A 233 13.94 22.63 2.73
N ALA A 234 14.32 23.83 2.30
CA ALA A 234 13.37 24.92 2.11
C ALA A 234 12.25 24.49 1.13
N ARG A 235 10.99 24.81 1.48
CA ARG A 235 9.78 24.36 0.75
C ARG A 235 9.64 22.83 0.67
N GLY A 236 10.27 22.09 1.58
CA GLY A 236 10.15 20.65 1.67
C GLY A 236 8.71 20.20 1.97
N ARG A 237 8.37 19.01 1.52
CA ARG A 237 7.03 18.43 1.65
C ARG A 237 7.13 17.13 2.43
N MET A 238 6.22 16.96 3.39
CA MET A 238 6.11 15.74 4.17
C MET A 238 4.81 15.01 3.83
N ILE A 239 4.89 13.71 3.62
CA ILE A 239 3.74 12.82 3.47
C ILE A 239 3.62 11.97 4.74
N VAL A 240 2.45 12.03 5.38
CA VAL A 240 2.10 11.23 6.56
C VAL A 240 0.89 10.36 6.24
N MET A 241 1.00 9.05 6.46
CA MET A 241 -0.05 8.09 6.12
C MET A 241 -0.24 6.98 7.16
N ALA A 242 0.42 7.10 8.29
CA ALA A 242 0.34 6.14 9.40
C ALA A 242 0.23 6.88 10.75
N GLY A 243 0.04 6.14 11.84
CA GLY A 243 0.00 6.74 13.16
C GLY A 243 -1.36 7.31 13.57
N ARG A 244 -2.46 6.59 13.25
CA ARG A 244 -3.84 7.04 13.49
C ARG A 244 -4.08 7.64 14.90
N GLU A 245 -3.44 7.08 15.93
CA GLU A 245 -3.62 7.51 17.32
C GLU A 245 -2.46 8.38 17.84
N ALA A 246 -1.43 8.59 17.01
CA ALA A 246 -0.26 9.36 17.42
C ALA A 246 -0.58 10.84 17.65
N ARG A 247 0.07 11.41 18.66
CA ARG A 247 -0.04 12.84 19.04
C ARG A 247 1.37 13.40 19.33
N PRO A 248 2.32 13.30 18.37
CA PRO A 248 3.69 13.78 18.61
C PRO A 248 3.75 15.31 18.67
N PRO A 249 4.76 15.89 19.34
CA PRO A 249 5.08 17.31 19.24
C PRO A 249 5.33 17.73 17.79
N PHE A 250 5.06 19.01 17.47
CA PHE A 250 5.28 19.55 16.14
C PHE A 250 6.08 20.86 16.20
N PRO A 251 7.24 20.97 15.50
CA PRO A 251 8.11 22.13 15.53
C PRO A 251 7.61 23.26 14.61
N VAL A 252 6.60 23.99 15.06
CA VAL A 252 5.86 25.00 14.27
C VAL A 252 6.81 26.05 13.68
N GLY A 253 7.73 26.61 14.50
CA GLY A 253 8.66 27.66 14.06
C GLY A 253 9.55 27.23 12.89
N PRO A 254 10.37 26.19 13.02
CA PRO A 254 11.18 25.67 11.90
C PRO A 254 10.37 25.29 10.67
N PHE A 255 9.15 24.77 10.85
CA PHE A 255 8.27 24.37 9.76
C PHE A 255 7.83 25.56 8.89
N TYR A 256 7.28 26.64 9.49
CA TYR A 256 6.82 27.78 8.68
C TYR A 256 7.97 28.63 8.14
N VAL A 257 9.08 28.75 8.88
CA VAL A 257 10.26 29.51 8.41
C VAL A 257 10.85 28.90 7.15
N LYS A 258 10.89 27.58 7.04
CA LYS A 258 11.31 26.88 5.82
C LYS A 258 10.25 26.88 4.71
N GLY A 259 9.03 27.34 4.98
CA GLY A 259 7.90 27.25 4.03
C GLY A 259 7.51 25.83 3.67
N CYS A 260 7.66 24.90 4.60
CA CYS A 260 7.34 23.47 4.39
C CYS A 260 5.84 23.24 4.30
N SER A 261 5.43 22.09 3.74
CA SER A 261 4.05 21.60 3.75
C SER A 261 3.96 20.17 4.29
N LEU A 262 2.82 19.86 4.91
CA LEU A 262 2.47 18.55 5.44
C LEU A 262 1.19 18.07 4.77
N HIS A 263 1.25 16.89 4.17
CA HIS A 263 0.13 16.27 3.47
C HIS A 263 -0.25 14.96 4.16
N GLY A 264 -1.52 14.83 4.51
CA GLY A 264 -2.12 13.60 5.00
C GLY A 264 -3.22 13.15 4.05
N PHE A 265 -3.26 11.88 3.73
CA PHE A 265 -4.30 11.29 2.91
C PHE A 265 -4.52 9.81 3.23
N VAL A 266 -5.66 9.30 2.79
CA VAL A 266 -5.93 7.86 2.70
C VAL A 266 -6.44 7.56 1.29
N MET A 267 -5.89 6.54 0.63
CA MET A 267 -6.17 6.27 -0.79
C MET A 267 -7.67 5.97 -1.05
N PHE A 268 -8.38 5.45 -0.05
CA PHE A 268 -9.80 5.13 -0.15
C PHE A 268 -10.72 6.35 -0.34
N MET A 269 -10.23 7.55 -0.07
CA MET A 269 -10.94 8.82 -0.28
C MET A 269 -10.59 9.48 -1.61
N ALA A 270 -9.64 8.93 -2.36
CA ALA A 270 -9.37 9.38 -3.71
C ALA A 270 -10.51 8.96 -4.64
N THR A 271 -10.85 9.82 -5.61
CA THR A 271 -11.93 9.54 -6.55
C THR A 271 -11.58 8.37 -7.47
N PRO A 272 -12.58 7.74 -8.12
CA PRO A 272 -12.32 6.72 -9.13
C PRO A 272 -11.37 7.20 -10.23
N GLU A 273 -11.50 8.44 -10.68
CA GLU A 273 -10.67 9.06 -11.72
C GLU A 273 -9.22 9.21 -11.26
N GLU A 274 -9.01 9.70 -10.03
CA GLU A 274 -7.66 9.81 -9.45
C GLU A 274 -6.99 8.43 -9.32
N GLN A 275 -7.75 7.40 -8.96
CA GLN A 275 -7.23 6.03 -8.85
C GLN A 275 -7.01 5.40 -10.22
N GLN A 276 -7.82 5.72 -11.23
CA GLN A 276 -7.62 5.32 -12.62
C GLN A 276 -6.30 5.88 -13.16
N ASP A 277 -6.04 7.19 -12.98
CA ASP A 277 -4.76 7.82 -13.35
C ASP A 277 -3.56 7.15 -12.67
N CYS A 278 -3.75 6.75 -11.39
CA CYS A 278 -2.71 5.99 -10.69
C CYS A 278 -2.46 4.63 -11.35
N ALA A 279 -3.51 3.90 -11.67
CA ALA A 279 -3.44 2.57 -12.25
C ALA A 279 -2.78 2.58 -13.64
N GLU A 280 -3.10 3.55 -14.48
CA GLU A 280 -2.47 3.72 -15.81
C GLU A 280 -0.95 3.92 -15.69
N GLN A 281 -0.52 4.76 -14.75
CA GLN A 281 0.90 4.99 -14.53
C GLN A 281 1.59 3.76 -13.92
N ILE A 282 0.93 3.07 -12.98
CA ILE A 282 1.42 1.82 -12.36
C ILE A 282 1.60 0.76 -13.44
N ASN A 283 0.60 0.55 -14.29
CA ASN A 283 0.63 -0.41 -15.40
C ASN A 283 1.79 -0.12 -16.35
N ARG A 284 2.00 1.15 -16.73
CA ARG A 284 3.12 1.57 -17.56
C ARG A 284 4.46 1.19 -16.91
N TRP A 285 4.65 1.48 -15.63
CA TRP A 285 5.91 1.18 -14.94
C TRP A 285 6.12 -0.31 -14.69
N LEU A 286 5.05 -1.09 -14.54
CA LEU A 286 5.14 -2.56 -14.48
C LEU A 286 5.65 -3.13 -15.80
N VAL A 287 5.09 -2.70 -16.93
CA VAL A 287 5.52 -3.10 -18.28
C VAL A 287 6.96 -2.67 -18.59
N GLU A 288 7.32 -1.44 -18.21
CA GLU A 288 8.67 -0.91 -18.38
C GLU A 288 9.71 -1.54 -17.42
N GLY A 289 9.28 -2.38 -16.48
CA GLY A 289 10.14 -2.99 -15.46
C GLY A 289 10.68 -2.00 -14.41
N LYS A 290 10.15 -0.76 -14.38
CA LYS A 290 10.50 0.28 -13.41
C LYS A 290 9.83 0.09 -12.05
N LEU A 291 8.75 -0.68 -12.01
CA LEU A 291 8.05 -1.08 -10.80
C LEU A 291 7.93 -2.60 -10.76
N LYS A 292 8.28 -3.20 -9.64
CA LYS A 292 8.13 -4.63 -9.37
C LYS A 292 7.51 -4.81 -7.99
N ALA A 293 6.60 -5.77 -7.87
CA ALA A 293 6.04 -6.11 -6.57
C ALA A 293 7.13 -6.65 -5.64
N ASN A 294 7.25 -6.05 -4.47
CA ASN A 294 8.08 -6.59 -3.40
C ASN A 294 7.25 -7.55 -2.56
N ILE A 295 7.27 -8.84 -2.90
CA ILE A 295 6.52 -9.90 -2.23
C ILE A 295 7.45 -10.62 -1.24
N ASP A 296 7.09 -10.62 0.05
CA ASP A 296 7.81 -11.33 1.10
C ASP A 296 7.50 -12.83 1.04
N ARG A 297 6.22 -13.18 0.88
CA ARG A 297 5.75 -14.55 0.78
C ARG A 297 4.40 -14.69 0.09
N VAL A 298 4.17 -15.87 -0.45
CA VAL A 298 2.88 -16.31 -0.99
C VAL A 298 2.37 -17.45 -0.14
N LEU A 299 1.11 -17.38 0.30
CA LEU A 299 0.46 -18.38 1.14
C LEU A 299 -0.89 -18.80 0.51
N PRO A 300 -1.44 -19.97 0.82
CA PRO A 300 -2.81 -20.31 0.43
C PRO A 300 -3.82 -19.43 1.18
N LEU A 301 -4.96 -19.14 0.57
CA LEU A 301 -6.03 -18.33 1.17
C LEU A 301 -6.53 -18.91 2.51
N SER A 302 -6.47 -20.22 2.67
CA SER A 302 -6.78 -20.90 3.94
C SER A 302 -5.92 -20.45 5.13
N GLN A 303 -4.78 -19.81 4.87
CA GLN A 303 -3.89 -19.24 5.88
C GLN A 303 -4.12 -17.74 6.13
N ALA A 304 -5.27 -17.19 5.75
CA ALA A 304 -5.57 -15.76 5.93
C ALA A 304 -5.43 -15.29 7.39
N ALA A 305 -5.84 -16.09 8.37
CA ALA A 305 -5.65 -15.77 9.79
C ALA A 305 -4.17 -15.66 10.18
N ALA A 306 -3.32 -16.60 9.73
CA ALA A 306 -1.87 -16.54 9.95
C ALA A 306 -1.23 -15.36 9.23
N ALA A 307 -1.65 -15.02 8.02
CA ALA A 307 -1.17 -13.87 7.27
C ALA A 307 -1.51 -12.54 7.98
N HIS A 308 -2.73 -12.40 8.51
CA HIS A 308 -3.13 -11.24 9.32
C HIS A 308 -2.29 -11.13 10.61
N ARG A 309 -2.02 -12.25 11.30
CA ARG A 309 -1.16 -12.26 12.49
C ARG A 309 0.25 -11.79 12.16
N LEU A 310 0.86 -12.32 11.11
CA LEU A 310 2.19 -11.90 10.65
C LEU A 310 2.23 -10.41 10.30
N GLN A 311 1.17 -9.89 9.66
CA GLN A 311 1.07 -8.46 9.35
C GLN A 311 0.97 -7.61 10.61
N GLU A 312 0.18 -8.04 11.61
CA GLU A 312 0.07 -7.32 12.90
C GLU A 312 1.36 -7.35 13.70
N GLU A 313 1.99 -8.51 13.83
CA GLU A 313 3.30 -8.64 14.50
C GLU A 313 4.34 -7.71 13.90
N SER A 314 4.36 -7.60 12.56
CA SER A 314 5.31 -6.73 11.87
C SER A 314 5.00 -5.24 12.04
N THR A 315 3.72 -4.84 11.98
CA THR A 315 3.32 -3.42 11.98
C THR A 315 2.97 -2.90 13.38
N ILE A 316 2.19 -3.64 14.16
CA ILE A 316 1.76 -3.24 15.50
C ILE A 316 2.80 -3.69 16.53
N GLY A 317 3.21 -4.94 16.45
CA GLY A 317 4.23 -5.53 17.32
C GLY A 317 5.65 -5.03 17.06
N LYS A 318 5.87 -4.28 15.97
CA LYS A 318 7.18 -3.70 15.59
C LYS A 318 8.30 -4.75 15.47
N THR A 319 7.96 -6.03 15.22
CA THR A 319 8.97 -7.09 15.10
C THR A 319 9.83 -6.91 13.84
N GLY A 320 9.28 -6.23 12.84
CA GLY A 320 9.98 -6.00 11.57
C GLY A 320 10.34 -7.29 10.83
N THR A 321 9.58 -8.35 10.99
CA THR A 321 9.83 -9.65 10.35
C THR A 321 9.52 -9.64 8.86
N LEU A 322 8.53 -8.85 8.42
CA LEU A 322 8.17 -8.74 7.00
C LEU A 322 9.06 -7.78 6.22
N SER A 323 9.26 -8.09 4.95
CA SER A 323 10.03 -7.29 4.00
C SER A 323 9.30 -7.25 2.65
N GLY A 324 8.18 -6.52 2.61
CA GLY A 324 7.29 -6.47 1.46
C GLY A 324 5.86 -6.92 1.79
N LYS A 325 5.18 -7.46 0.79
CA LYS A 325 3.77 -7.85 0.84
C LYS A 325 3.59 -9.35 1.11
N ILE A 326 2.53 -9.70 1.81
CA ILE A 326 2.02 -11.07 1.86
C ILE A 326 0.93 -11.19 0.80
N VAL A 327 1.05 -12.18 -0.07
CA VAL A 327 0.06 -12.52 -1.10
C VAL A 327 -0.64 -13.81 -0.69
N LEU A 328 -1.93 -13.89 -0.92
CA LEU A 328 -2.70 -15.12 -0.72
C LEU A 328 -3.30 -15.58 -2.04
N LYS A 329 -3.36 -16.91 -2.24
CA LYS A 329 -3.97 -17.55 -3.42
C LYS A 329 -5.15 -18.39 -2.99
N PRO A 330 -6.30 -18.24 -3.66
CA PRO A 330 -7.46 -19.11 -3.46
C PRO A 330 -7.19 -20.59 -3.72
#